data_c9abb0d8fc79238ca07fc5a7b66df9ee
#
_entry.id   c9abb0d8fc79238ca07fc5a7b66df9ee
#
_cell.length_a   1.000
_cell.length_b   1.000
_cell.length_c   1.000
_cell.angle_alpha   90.00
_cell.angle_beta   90.00
_cell.angle_gamma   90.00
#
_symmetry.space_group_name_H-M   'P 1'
#
loop_
_entity.id
_entity.type
_entity.pdbx_description
1 polymer ?
#
loop_
_entity_poly.entity_id
_entity_poly.type
_entity_poly.pdbx_seq_one_letter_code
_entity_poly.pdbx_strand_id
1 'polypeptide(L)'
;MRRKRDSYDYVIIGGGSAGSVLGARLSEDKDKNVLVLEAGRSDYFWDLFIQMPAALMFPSGNRFYDWEYQTDEEPHMGRRVDHARGKVLGGSSSINGMIYQRGNPMDYEGWAEPEGMDTWDFAHCLPYFKKLETTYGAAPYDKVRGHDGPIKLKRGPATNPVSYTHLTLPTILLV
;
A
#
# COMPACT_ATOMS: atom_id res chain seq x y z
N MET A 1 7.33 -14.51 24.73
CA MET A 1 8.71 -14.09 24.35
C MET A 1 9.13 -14.94 23.14
N ARG A 2 9.40 -14.33 21.98
CA ARG A 2 10.00 -15.07 20.86
C ARG A 2 11.45 -15.37 21.20
N ARG A 3 11.87 -16.64 21.05
CA ARG A 3 13.26 -17.04 21.25
C ARG A 3 14.14 -16.25 20.28
N LYS A 4 15.14 -15.55 20.79
CA LYS A 4 16.21 -14.95 19.99
C LYS A 4 16.96 -16.12 19.34
N ARG A 5 17.07 -16.12 18.03
CA ARG A 5 17.85 -17.10 17.27
C ARG A 5 19.22 -16.51 16.96
N ASP A 6 20.22 -17.36 16.82
CA ASP A 6 21.58 -16.94 16.53
C ASP A 6 21.81 -16.62 15.04
N SER A 7 20.91 -17.10 14.17
CA SER A 7 20.95 -16.86 12.73
C SER A 7 19.56 -16.83 12.10
N TYR A 8 19.45 -16.14 10.99
CA TYR A 8 18.27 -16.04 10.16
C TYR A 8 18.63 -16.25 8.70
N ASP A 9 17.75 -16.94 7.93
CA ASP A 9 17.92 -17.12 6.49
C ASP A 9 17.64 -15.80 5.74
N TYR A 10 16.69 -15.02 6.23
CA TYR A 10 16.32 -13.72 5.65
C TYR A 10 16.16 -12.66 6.74
N VAL A 11 16.71 -11.49 6.46
CA VAL A 11 16.54 -10.29 7.29
C VAL A 11 15.91 -9.19 6.43
N ILE A 12 14.70 -8.76 6.80
CA ILE A 12 13.94 -7.73 6.10
C ILE A 12 14.00 -6.45 6.93
N ILE A 13 14.49 -5.38 6.35
CA ILE A 13 14.59 -4.08 7.00
C ILE A 13 13.36 -3.25 6.61
N GLY A 14 12.52 -2.96 7.59
CA GLY A 14 11.24 -2.29 7.44
C GLY A 14 10.06 -3.25 7.37
N GLY A 15 9.15 -3.15 8.34
CA GLY A 15 7.87 -3.88 8.40
C GLY A 15 6.71 -3.12 7.74
N GLY A 16 7.00 -2.31 6.71
CA GLY A 16 6.00 -1.61 5.92
C GLY A 16 5.26 -2.53 4.94
N SER A 17 4.56 -1.95 3.97
CA SER A 17 3.74 -2.69 2.98
C SER A 17 4.51 -3.80 2.27
N ALA A 18 5.70 -3.48 1.75
CA ALA A 18 6.54 -4.44 1.03
C ALA A 18 7.16 -5.48 1.98
N GLY A 19 7.72 -5.02 3.10
CA GLY A 19 8.37 -5.91 4.06
C GLY A 19 7.41 -6.89 4.73
N SER A 20 6.18 -6.49 4.97
CA SER A 20 5.13 -7.37 5.50
C SER A 20 4.76 -8.48 4.50
N VAL A 21 4.67 -8.16 3.21
CA VAL A 21 4.42 -9.15 2.15
C VAL A 21 5.59 -10.11 2.01
N LEU A 22 6.82 -9.60 1.97
CA LEU A 22 8.02 -10.43 1.90
C LEU A 22 8.14 -11.34 3.13
N GLY A 23 7.92 -10.79 4.32
CA GLY A 23 7.94 -11.55 5.56
C GLY A 23 6.91 -12.68 5.57
N ALA A 24 5.69 -12.40 5.12
CA ALA A 24 4.64 -13.40 5.02
C ALA A 24 4.98 -14.49 4.00
N ARG A 25 5.42 -14.11 2.79
CA ARG A 25 5.70 -15.07 1.71
C ARG A 25 6.93 -15.93 1.98
N LEU A 26 8.01 -15.35 2.45
CA LEU A 26 9.23 -16.10 2.76
C LEU A 26 9.06 -17.04 3.96
N SER A 27 8.16 -16.72 4.89
CA SER A 27 7.87 -17.56 6.06
C SER A 27 6.84 -18.68 5.77
N GLU A 28 6.28 -18.77 4.57
CA GLU A 28 5.47 -19.93 4.13
C GLU A 28 6.32 -21.21 4.12
N ASP A 29 7.60 -21.09 3.78
CA ASP A 29 8.57 -22.18 3.94
C ASP A 29 8.95 -22.32 5.42
N LYS A 30 8.51 -23.42 6.03
CA LYS A 30 8.71 -23.70 7.46
C LYS A 30 10.16 -23.93 7.84
N ASP A 31 11.02 -24.26 6.88
CA ASP A 31 12.44 -24.47 7.08
C ASP A 31 13.24 -23.17 7.07
N LYS A 32 12.59 -22.06 6.73
CA LYS A 32 13.19 -20.72 6.71
C LYS A 32 12.87 -19.91 7.95
N ASN A 33 13.88 -19.21 8.43
CA ASN A 33 13.77 -18.25 9.53
C ASN A 33 13.85 -16.86 8.98
N VAL A 34 12.75 -16.12 9.08
CA VAL A 34 12.64 -14.74 8.58
C VAL A 34 12.61 -13.77 9.76
N LEU A 35 13.47 -12.77 9.76
CA LEU A 35 13.47 -11.66 10.70
C LEU A 35 13.00 -10.40 9.99
N VAL A 36 11.99 -9.75 10.53
CA VAL A 36 11.58 -8.41 10.09
C VAL A 36 11.95 -7.41 11.18
N LEU A 37 12.73 -6.39 10.81
CA LEU A 37 13.13 -5.30 11.68
C LEU A 37 12.29 -4.07 11.32
N GLU A 38 11.54 -3.54 12.29
CA GLU A 38 10.74 -2.34 12.14
C GLU A 38 11.20 -1.27 13.13
N ALA A 39 11.39 -0.04 12.65
CA ALA A 39 11.83 1.07 13.47
C ALA A 39 10.69 1.69 14.29
N GLY A 40 9.48 1.56 13.79
CA GLY A 40 8.28 2.09 14.41
C GLY A 40 7.70 1.16 15.49
N ARG A 41 6.65 1.64 16.11
CA ARG A 41 5.90 0.86 17.11
C ARG A 41 5.02 -0.20 16.45
N SER A 42 4.51 -1.12 17.25
CA SER A 42 3.47 -2.04 16.80
C SER A 42 2.16 -1.30 16.57
N ASP A 43 1.38 -1.80 15.61
CA ASP A 43 0.01 -1.37 15.31
C ASP A 43 -0.98 -2.01 16.30
N TYR A 44 -0.95 -1.58 17.55
CA TYR A 44 -1.78 -2.16 18.60
C TYR A 44 -3.27 -2.04 18.28
N PHE A 45 -4.05 -3.11 18.56
CA PHE A 45 -5.49 -3.15 18.27
C PHE A 45 -6.31 -2.08 19.04
N TRP A 46 -5.77 -1.55 20.13
CA TRP A 46 -6.37 -0.47 20.93
C TRP A 46 -5.89 0.93 20.52
N ASP A 47 -5.01 1.04 19.53
CA ASP A 47 -4.50 2.32 19.05
C ASP A 47 -5.54 3.00 18.15
N LEU A 48 -6.31 3.92 18.75
CA LEU A 48 -7.40 4.61 18.06
C LEU A 48 -6.94 5.38 16.82
N PHE A 49 -5.73 5.92 16.83
CA PHE A 49 -5.22 6.69 15.68
C PHE A 49 -4.91 5.81 14.46
N ILE A 50 -4.64 4.53 14.69
CA ILE A 50 -4.41 3.56 13.61
C ILE A 50 -5.72 2.84 13.25
N GLN A 51 -6.52 2.46 14.25
CA GLN A 51 -7.64 1.53 14.04
C GLN A 51 -8.95 2.23 13.66
N MET A 52 -9.09 3.53 13.98
CA MET A 52 -10.33 4.27 13.71
C MET A 52 -10.24 5.04 12.38
N PRO A 53 -11.04 4.70 11.36
CA PRO A 53 -11.01 5.40 10.06
C PRO A 53 -11.19 6.91 10.13
N ALA A 54 -12.01 7.41 11.06
CA ALA A 54 -12.22 8.83 11.27
C ALA A 54 -10.99 9.57 11.80
N ALA A 55 -10.00 8.84 12.34
CA ALA A 55 -8.78 9.40 12.90
C ALA A 55 -7.62 9.47 11.88
N LEU A 56 -7.86 9.16 10.62
CA LEU A 56 -6.82 9.00 9.58
C LEU A 56 -5.88 10.21 9.41
N MET A 57 -6.31 11.40 9.80
CA MET A 57 -5.48 12.62 9.72
C MET A 57 -4.50 12.77 10.89
N PHE A 58 -4.71 12.09 12.00
CA PHE A 58 -3.88 12.25 13.21
C PHE A 58 -2.50 11.60 13.14
N PRO A 59 -2.31 10.44 12.48
CA PRO A 59 -1.00 9.83 12.36
C PRO A 59 -0.03 10.63 11.48
N SER A 60 -0.51 11.30 10.43
CA SER A 60 0.32 12.11 9.53
C SER A 60 0.82 13.36 10.25
N GLY A 61 2.13 13.61 10.19
CA GLY A 61 2.78 14.70 10.90
C GLY A 61 2.93 14.46 12.42
N ASN A 62 2.66 13.24 12.89
CA ASN A 62 2.85 12.87 14.28
C ASN A 62 4.09 11.97 14.40
N ARG A 63 5.13 12.45 15.07
CA ARG A 63 6.44 11.80 15.23
C ARG A 63 6.40 10.36 15.78
N PHE A 64 5.30 9.96 16.40
CA PHE A 64 5.13 8.59 16.92
C PHE A 64 4.67 7.61 15.85
N TYR A 65 4.13 8.12 14.71
CA TYR A 65 3.58 7.33 13.62
C TYR A 65 4.18 7.69 12.26
N ASP A 66 4.89 8.83 12.16
CA ASP A 66 5.41 9.39 10.93
C ASP A 66 6.91 9.66 11.05
N TRP A 67 7.63 9.52 9.95
CA TRP A 67 9.03 9.92 9.82
C TRP A 67 9.20 11.44 9.65
N GLU A 68 8.12 12.15 9.37
CA GLU A 68 8.08 13.61 9.20
C GLU A 68 9.08 14.11 8.15
N TYR A 69 9.20 13.37 7.02
CA TYR A 69 10.06 13.82 5.93
C TYR A 69 9.49 15.06 5.26
N GLN A 70 10.39 15.91 4.80
CA GLN A 70 10.07 17.07 3.97
C GLN A 70 10.87 16.99 2.68
N THR A 71 10.29 17.51 1.59
CA THR A 71 11.02 17.70 0.34
C THR A 71 12.10 18.77 0.49
N ASP A 72 13.02 18.86 -0.46
CA ASP A 72 13.75 20.07 -0.66
C ASP A 72 12.81 21.19 -1.07
N GLU A 73 13.27 22.44 -1.04
CA GLU A 73 12.45 23.57 -1.44
C GLU A 73 12.05 23.43 -2.91
N GLU A 74 10.72 23.38 -3.15
CA GLU A 74 10.19 23.28 -4.50
C GLU A 74 10.39 24.60 -5.25
N PRO A 75 11.16 24.63 -6.35
CA PRO A 75 11.57 25.88 -7.01
C PRO A 75 10.40 26.77 -7.44
N HIS A 76 9.27 26.18 -7.83
CA HIS A 76 8.09 26.89 -8.29
C HIS A 76 7.10 27.27 -7.18
N MET A 77 7.24 26.65 -6.01
CA MET A 77 6.34 26.85 -4.87
C MET A 77 6.97 27.69 -3.76
N GLY A 78 8.31 27.82 -3.74
CA GLY A 78 9.07 28.53 -2.71
C GLY A 78 8.84 27.96 -1.29
N ARG A 79 8.52 26.66 -1.19
CA ARG A 79 8.28 26.01 0.10
C ARG A 79 8.67 24.54 0.07
N ARG A 80 8.93 23.98 1.25
CA ARG A 80 9.04 22.54 1.47
C ARG A 80 7.65 21.95 1.62
N VAL A 81 7.49 20.71 1.17
CA VAL A 81 6.23 19.95 1.26
C VAL A 81 6.45 18.80 2.24
N ASP A 82 5.54 18.66 3.19
CA ASP A 82 5.54 17.52 4.11
C ASP A 82 5.23 16.22 3.35
N HIS A 83 6.02 15.19 3.62
CA HIS A 83 5.96 13.92 2.93
C HIS A 83 5.81 12.78 3.93
N ALA A 84 4.59 12.58 4.39
CA ALA A 84 4.28 11.58 5.40
C ALA A 84 4.71 10.16 4.99
N ARG A 85 5.39 9.48 5.90
CA ARG A 85 5.78 8.07 5.78
C ARG A 85 5.62 7.38 7.12
N GLY A 86 4.84 6.30 7.13
CA GLY A 86 4.53 5.59 8.36
C GLY A 86 5.76 5.01 9.06
N LYS A 87 5.87 5.31 10.37
CA LYS A 87 6.86 4.78 11.31
C LYS A 87 6.16 3.89 12.32
N VAL A 88 5.60 2.81 11.82
CA VAL A 88 4.78 1.85 12.58
C VAL A 88 4.78 0.53 11.81
N LEU A 89 4.49 -0.57 12.47
CA LEU A 89 4.28 -1.86 11.79
C LEU A 89 3.16 -1.72 10.74
N GLY A 90 3.42 -2.17 9.51
CA GLY A 90 2.59 -1.88 8.34
C GLY A 90 3.03 -0.63 7.56
N GLY A 91 3.87 0.23 8.16
CA GLY A 91 4.41 1.42 7.52
C GLY A 91 3.33 2.39 7.06
N SER A 92 3.49 2.94 5.85
CA SER A 92 2.49 3.87 5.30
C SER A 92 1.13 3.23 5.03
N SER A 93 1.01 1.90 4.95
CA SER A 93 -0.30 1.22 4.88
C SER A 93 -1.12 1.40 6.15
N SER A 94 -0.47 1.63 7.30
CA SER A 94 -1.15 1.84 8.58
C SER A 94 -1.59 3.28 8.82
N ILE A 95 -1.11 4.25 8.01
CA ILE A 95 -1.44 5.67 8.15
C ILE A 95 -2.02 6.28 6.86
N ASN A 96 -2.31 5.50 5.84
CA ASN A 96 -2.84 5.97 4.57
C ASN A 96 -4.33 6.35 4.65
N GLY A 97 -4.84 6.98 3.60
CA GLY A 97 -6.25 7.37 3.48
C GLY A 97 -7.21 6.24 3.13
N MET A 98 -6.80 4.96 3.20
CA MET A 98 -7.62 3.77 2.93
C MET A 98 -8.27 3.73 1.53
N ILE A 99 -7.68 4.43 0.57
CA ILE A 99 -8.13 4.42 -0.83
C ILE A 99 -7.24 3.43 -1.59
N TYR A 100 -7.85 2.40 -2.15
CA TYR A 100 -7.16 1.45 -3.01
C TYR A 100 -7.32 1.86 -4.47
N GLN A 101 -6.22 2.17 -5.10
CA GLN A 101 -6.15 2.50 -6.53
C GLN A 101 -4.91 1.84 -7.14
N ARG A 102 -5.06 1.27 -8.32
CA ARG A 102 -3.95 0.80 -9.14
C ARG A 102 -3.41 1.96 -9.98
N GLY A 103 -2.16 1.86 -10.41
CA GLY A 103 -1.60 2.76 -11.42
C GLY A 103 -2.32 2.66 -12.75
N ASN A 104 -2.13 3.65 -13.60
CA ASN A 104 -2.62 3.60 -14.98
C ASN A 104 -1.89 2.47 -15.73
N PRO A 105 -2.57 1.65 -16.55
CA PRO A 105 -1.90 0.65 -17.38
C PRO A 105 -0.72 1.18 -18.18
N MET A 106 -0.82 2.39 -18.72
CA MET A 106 0.26 3.01 -19.50
C MET A 106 1.53 3.30 -18.70
N ASP A 107 1.42 3.48 -17.37
CA ASP A 107 2.60 3.65 -16.52
C ASP A 107 3.42 2.35 -16.46
N TYR A 108 2.75 1.19 -16.46
CA TYR A 108 3.40 -0.12 -16.49
C TYR A 108 3.99 -0.43 -17.87
N GLU A 109 3.32 -0.01 -18.96
CA GLU A 109 3.90 -0.12 -20.30
C GLU A 109 5.22 0.66 -20.36
N GLY A 110 5.27 1.89 -19.82
CA GLY A 110 6.50 2.67 -19.72
C GLY A 110 7.58 2.01 -18.86
N TRP A 111 7.22 1.22 -17.85
CA TRP A 111 8.18 0.47 -17.04
C TRP A 111 8.78 -0.73 -17.79
N ALA A 112 8.06 -1.25 -18.77
CA ALA A 112 8.51 -2.38 -19.60
C ALA A 112 9.43 -1.95 -20.77
N GLU A 113 9.53 -0.65 -21.10
CA GLU A 113 10.36 -0.16 -22.20
C GLU A 113 11.87 -0.42 -22.07
N PRO A 114 12.50 -0.28 -20.85
CA PRO A 114 13.92 -0.56 -20.72
C PRO A 114 14.26 -2.03 -20.94
N GLU A 115 15.43 -2.29 -21.53
CA GLU A 115 15.93 -3.64 -21.78
C GLU A 115 15.95 -4.49 -20.51
N GLY A 116 15.40 -5.70 -20.58
CA GLY A 116 15.29 -6.63 -19.46
C GLY A 116 14.13 -6.38 -18.50
N MET A 117 13.23 -5.43 -18.81
CA MET A 117 12.06 -5.10 -18.00
C MET A 117 10.74 -5.58 -18.62
N ASP A 118 10.77 -6.42 -19.64
CA ASP A 118 9.62 -6.86 -20.46
C ASP A 118 8.45 -7.44 -19.64
N THR A 119 8.71 -7.92 -18.42
CA THR A 119 7.69 -8.50 -17.54
C THR A 119 7.04 -7.48 -16.59
N TRP A 120 7.32 -6.19 -16.76
CA TRP A 120 6.75 -5.12 -15.94
C TRP A 120 5.59 -4.39 -16.60
N ASP A 121 5.15 -4.80 -17.79
CA ASP A 121 3.94 -4.29 -18.42
C ASP A 121 2.69 -4.62 -17.58
N PHE A 122 1.58 -3.98 -17.92
CA PHE A 122 0.34 -4.17 -17.17
C PHE A 122 -0.19 -5.62 -17.27
N ALA A 123 -0.01 -6.29 -18.40
CA ALA A 123 -0.50 -7.65 -18.59
C ALA A 123 0.22 -8.63 -17.67
N HIS A 124 1.54 -8.49 -17.50
CA HIS A 124 2.33 -9.31 -16.57
C HIS A 124 2.07 -8.94 -15.11
N CYS A 125 1.82 -7.66 -14.79
CA CYS A 125 1.51 -7.21 -13.44
C CYS A 125 0.09 -7.58 -12.97
N LEU A 126 -0.89 -7.66 -13.89
CA LEU A 126 -2.29 -7.88 -13.57
C LEU A 126 -2.58 -9.14 -12.74
N PRO A 127 -1.97 -10.31 -13.02
CA PRO A 127 -2.17 -11.51 -12.19
C PRO A 127 -1.80 -11.29 -10.72
N TYR A 128 -0.77 -10.52 -10.44
CA TYR A 128 -0.33 -10.20 -9.07
C TYR A 128 -1.30 -9.26 -8.39
N PHE A 129 -1.84 -8.26 -9.08
CA PHE A 129 -2.91 -7.42 -8.54
C PHE A 129 -4.15 -8.23 -8.19
N LYS A 130 -4.55 -9.15 -9.06
CA LYS A 130 -5.69 -10.04 -8.80
C LYS A 130 -5.43 -10.98 -7.62
N LYS A 131 -4.23 -11.54 -7.50
CA LYS A 131 -3.83 -12.39 -6.38
C LYS A 131 -3.85 -11.66 -5.04
N LEU A 132 -3.67 -10.33 -5.05
CA LEU A 132 -3.63 -9.52 -3.84
C LEU A 132 -5.01 -9.22 -3.26
N GLU A 133 -6.05 -9.15 -4.08
CA GLU A 133 -7.34 -8.55 -3.69
C GLU A 133 -8.53 -9.51 -3.73
N THR A 134 -9.49 -9.24 -2.86
CA THR A 134 -10.88 -9.72 -2.94
C THR A 134 -11.80 -8.53 -3.05
N THR A 135 -12.40 -8.33 -4.21
CA THR A 135 -13.26 -7.16 -4.49
C THR A 135 -14.73 -7.52 -4.35
N TYR A 136 -15.40 -6.87 -3.38
CA TYR A 136 -16.83 -6.98 -3.19
C TYR A 136 -17.59 -5.94 -4.03
N GLY A 137 -18.64 -6.39 -4.74
CA GLY A 137 -19.45 -5.53 -5.59
C GLY A 137 -18.84 -5.23 -6.96
N ALA A 138 -17.76 -5.90 -7.33
CA ALA A 138 -17.31 -5.95 -8.72
C ALA A 138 -18.30 -6.79 -9.55
N ALA A 139 -18.50 -6.40 -10.81
CA ALA A 139 -19.32 -7.19 -11.71
C ALA A 139 -18.67 -8.57 -11.90
N PRO A 140 -19.49 -9.67 -11.99
CA PRO A 140 -18.95 -11.02 -12.15
C PRO A 140 -18.07 -11.20 -13.40
N TYR A 141 -18.25 -10.34 -14.39
CA TYR A 141 -17.46 -10.31 -15.63
C TYR A 141 -16.24 -9.40 -15.58
N ASP A 142 -15.97 -8.77 -14.45
CA ASP A 142 -14.78 -7.92 -14.29
C ASP A 142 -13.52 -8.77 -14.30
N LYS A 143 -12.91 -8.87 -15.47
CA LYS A 143 -11.71 -9.69 -15.69
C LYS A 143 -10.44 -9.11 -15.05
N VAL A 144 -10.48 -7.83 -14.64
CA VAL A 144 -9.30 -7.15 -14.09
C VAL A 144 -9.30 -7.15 -12.56
N ARG A 145 -10.36 -7.59 -11.89
CA ARG A 145 -10.43 -7.66 -10.42
C ARG A 145 -10.19 -9.06 -9.89
N GLY A 146 -9.61 -9.13 -8.68
CA GLY A 146 -9.41 -10.38 -7.94
C GLY A 146 -10.54 -10.67 -6.96
N HIS A 147 -10.71 -11.96 -6.62
CA HIS A 147 -11.81 -12.43 -5.78
C HIS A 147 -11.34 -13.30 -4.60
N ASP A 148 -10.07 -13.71 -4.55
CA ASP A 148 -9.53 -14.68 -3.58
C ASP A 148 -8.30 -14.17 -2.82
N GLY A 149 -7.94 -12.88 -2.97
CA GLY A 149 -6.77 -12.31 -2.32
C GLY A 149 -7.02 -11.86 -0.89
N PRO A 150 -5.96 -11.62 -0.11
CA PRO A 150 -6.05 -11.27 1.30
C PRO A 150 -6.62 -9.88 1.57
N ILE A 151 -6.47 -8.91 0.64
CA ILE A 151 -6.97 -7.54 0.83
C ILE A 151 -8.42 -7.47 0.38
N LYS A 152 -9.31 -7.19 1.33
CA LYS A 152 -10.74 -7.05 1.08
C LYS A 152 -11.07 -5.62 0.66
N LEU A 153 -11.56 -5.47 -0.56
CA LEU A 153 -11.92 -4.20 -1.15
C LEU A 153 -13.44 -4.10 -1.33
N LYS A 154 -13.99 -2.94 -1.01
CA LYS A 154 -15.40 -2.64 -1.24
C LYS A 154 -15.51 -1.31 -1.96
N ARG A 155 -16.29 -1.28 -3.03
CA ARG A 155 -16.63 -0.02 -3.70
C ARG A 155 -17.49 0.82 -2.76
N GLY A 156 -17.06 2.04 -2.46
CA GLY A 156 -17.85 2.98 -1.68
C GLY A 156 -19.14 3.37 -2.40
N PRO A 157 -20.23 3.64 -1.69
CA PRO A 157 -21.44 4.18 -2.30
C PRO A 157 -21.16 5.59 -2.81
N ALA A 158 -21.30 5.82 -4.11
CA ALA A 158 -21.21 7.14 -4.73
C ALA A 158 -22.55 7.91 -4.61
N THR A 159 -23.13 7.92 -3.41
CA THR A 159 -24.43 8.57 -3.16
C THR A 159 -24.33 10.07 -2.93
N ASN A 160 -23.14 10.56 -2.57
CA ASN A 160 -22.89 11.98 -2.41
C ASN A 160 -22.59 12.61 -3.78
N PRO A 161 -23.25 13.70 -4.20
CA PRO A 161 -22.98 14.39 -5.47
C PRO A 161 -21.50 14.75 -5.68
N VAL A 162 -20.79 15.14 -4.61
CA VAL A 162 -19.36 15.46 -4.68
C VAL A 162 -18.55 14.19 -5.00
N SER A 163 -18.82 13.07 -4.34
CA SER A 163 -18.16 11.79 -4.62
C SER A 163 -18.43 11.33 -6.05
N TYR A 164 -19.65 11.49 -6.55
CA TYR A 164 -20.00 11.17 -7.92
C TYR A 164 -19.19 12.01 -8.91
N THR A 165 -19.12 13.32 -8.70
CA THR A 165 -18.36 14.22 -9.58
C THR A 165 -16.87 13.88 -9.61
N HIS A 166 -16.24 13.64 -8.46
CA HIS A 166 -14.82 13.32 -8.40
C HIS A 166 -14.47 11.92 -8.92
N LEU A 167 -15.37 10.95 -8.80
CA LEU A 167 -15.15 9.59 -9.31
C LEU A 167 -15.44 9.44 -10.80
N THR A 168 -16.28 10.32 -11.37
CA THR A 168 -16.71 10.20 -12.77
C THR A 168 -15.96 11.13 -13.73
N LEU A 169 -15.47 12.28 -13.24
CA LEU A 169 -14.68 13.20 -14.09
C LEU A 169 -13.45 12.53 -14.72
N PRO A 170 -12.64 11.73 -14.02
CA PRO A 170 -11.53 11.03 -14.66
C PRO A 170 -11.98 10.00 -15.70
N THR A 171 -13.18 9.44 -15.58
CA THR A 171 -13.72 8.44 -16.51
C THR A 171 -14.21 9.10 -17.82
N ILE A 172 -14.64 10.36 -17.78
CA ILE A 172 -15.10 11.10 -18.96
C ILE A 172 -13.90 11.60 -19.80
N LEU A 173 -12.73 11.77 -19.18
CA LEU A 173 -11.50 12.21 -19.88
C LEU A 173 -10.73 11.04 -20.53
N LEU A 174 -11.18 9.81 -20.38
CA LEU A 174 -10.57 8.60 -20.95
C LEU A 174 -11.35 8.02 -22.15
N VAL A 175 -12.21 8.82 -22.78
CA VAL A 175 -12.91 8.46 -24.04
C VAL A 175 -12.32 9.23 -25.20
#